data_3853dfc446b9f2df47edb356fb15f2a2
#
_entry.id   3853dfc446b9f2df47edb356fb15f2a2
#
_cell.length_a   1.000
_cell.length_b   1.000
_cell.length_c   1.000
_cell.angle_alpha   90.00
_cell.angle_beta   90.00
_cell.angle_gamma   90.00
#
_symmetry.space_group_name_H-M   'P 1'
#
loop_
_entity.id
_entity.type
_entity.pdbx_description
1 polymer ?
#
loop_
_entity_poly.entity_id
_entity_poly.type
_entity_poly.pdbx_seq_one_letter_code
_entity_poly.pdbx_strand_id
1 'polypeptide(L)' 'MLSIDKKFQNNGYGKMMMEFWENEMKWQGHKIVLTSTRVDEKAQDFYRKLGYQDCGGLLINNDEFKQPMELFLIKTL' A
#
# COMPACT_ATOMS: atom_id res chain seq x y z
N MET A 1 -2.84 -8.71 2.29
CA MET A 1 -2.34 -7.45 1.74
C MET A 1 -3.51 -6.64 1.20
N LEU A 2 -3.63 -5.38 1.60
CA LEU A 2 -4.73 -4.52 1.16
C LEU A 2 -4.40 -3.83 -0.16
N SER A 3 -5.38 -3.78 -1.05
CA SER A 3 -5.29 -3.02 -2.29
C SER A 3 -6.51 -2.09 -2.40
N ILE A 4 -6.27 -0.82 -2.77
CA ILE A 4 -7.33 0.17 -2.93
C ILE A 4 -7.41 0.58 -4.40
N ASP A 5 -8.64 0.66 -4.92
CA ASP A 5 -8.89 1.15 -6.27
C ASP A 5 -8.43 2.60 -6.38
N LYS A 6 -7.68 2.92 -7.43
CA LYS A 6 -7.10 4.26 -7.64
C LYS A 6 -8.11 5.37 -7.64
N LYS A 7 -9.34 5.12 -8.09
CA LYS A 7 -10.39 6.16 -8.14
C LYS A 7 -10.76 6.70 -6.76
N PHE A 8 -10.51 5.95 -5.69
CA PHE A 8 -10.82 6.39 -4.33
C PHE A 8 -9.69 7.18 -3.69
N GLN A 9 -8.47 7.12 -4.22
CA GLN A 9 -7.30 7.75 -3.61
C GLN A 9 -7.31 9.27 -3.73
N ASN A 10 -8.03 9.82 -4.71
CA ASN A 10 -8.01 11.25 -5.04
C ASN A 10 -9.16 12.04 -4.45
N ASN A 11 -10.11 11.43 -3.75
CA ASN A 11 -11.32 12.09 -3.27
C ASN A 11 -11.60 11.89 -1.78
N GLY A 12 -10.62 11.38 -1.03
CA GLY A 12 -10.75 11.17 0.41
C GLY A 12 -11.35 9.82 0.81
N TYR A 13 -12.01 9.11 -0.08
CA TYR A 13 -12.57 7.79 0.23
C TYR A 13 -11.47 6.78 0.52
N GLY A 14 -10.35 6.85 -0.20
CA GLY A 14 -9.24 5.95 0.04
C GLY A 14 -8.70 6.07 1.46
N LYS A 15 -8.56 7.32 1.95
CA LYS A 15 -8.12 7.57 3.32
C LYS A 15 -9.10 6.99 4.34
N MET A 16 -10.39 7.21 4.14
CA MET A 16 -11.43 6.69 5.04
C MET A 16 -11.43 5.17 5.07
N MET A 17 -11.31 4.55 3.91
CA MET A 17 -11.28 3.08 3.80
C MET A 17 -10.04 2.50 4.46
N MET A 18 -8.88 3.15 4.30
CA MET A 18 -7.65 2.72 4.95
C MET A 18 -7.75 2.82 6.46
N GLU A 19 -8.28 3.93 6.98
CA GLU A 19 -8.46 4.11 8.43
C GLU A 19 -9.42 3.07 8.99
N PHE A 20 -10.51 2.80 8.31
CA PHE A 20 -11.45 1.77 8.72
C PHE A 20 -10.80 0.39 8.74
N TRP A 21 -10.09 0.05 7.68
CA TRP A 21 -9.42 -1.25 7.58
C TRP A 21 -8.33 -1.40 8.64
N GLU A 22 -7.53 -0.34 8.86
CA GLU A 22 -6.48 -0.36 9.88
C GLU A 22 -7.06 -0.56 11.27
N ASN A 23 -8.19 0.09 11.57
CA ASN A 23 -8.86 -0.09 12.86
C ASN A 23 -9.37 -1.52 13.02
N GLU A 24 -9.92 -2.11 11.96
CA GLU A 24 -10.34 -3.51 11.96
C GLU A 24 -9.17 -4.46 12.20
N MET A 25 -8.05 -4.22 11.55
CA MET A 25 -6.86 -5.05 11.73
C MET A 25 -6.32 -4.94 13.15
N LYS A 26 -6.30 -3.73 13.69
CA LYS A 26 -5.87 -3.49 15.07
C LYS A 26 -6.81 -4.18 16.07
N TRP A 27 -8.10 -4.09 15.82
CA TRP A 27 -9.11 -4.77 16.63
C TRP A 27 -8.92 -6.29 16.65
N GLN A 28 -8.52 -6.86 15.50
CA GLN A 28 -8.23 -8.29 15.38
C GLN A 28 -6.88 -8.70 15.96
N GLY A 29 -6.12 -7.76 16.51
CA GLY A 29 -4.85 -8.04 17.17
C GLY A 29 -3.62 -7.95 16.29
N HIS A 30 -3.74 -7.48 15.05
CA HIS A 30 -2.59 -7.25 14.18
C HIS A 30 -1.80 -6.03 14.63
N LYS A 31 -0.48 -6.14 14.61
CA LYS A 31 0.41 -5.05 15.04
C LYS A 31 0.99 -4.29 13.87
N ILE A 32 1.03 -4.90 12.69
CA ILE A 32 1.57 -4.29 11.47
C ILE A 32 0.67 -4.64 10.29
N VAL A 33 0.67 -3.75 9.31
CA VAL A 33 0.00 -3.99 8.02
C VAL A 33 0.98 -3.70 6.90
N LEU A 34 0.83 -4.41 5.81
CA LEU A 34 1.70 -4.34 4.66
C LEU A 34 0.87 -4.07 3.41
N THR A 35 1.36 -3.21 2.54
CA THR A 35 0.75 -2.97 1.23
C THR A 35 1.84 -2.89 0.18
N SER A 36 1.46 -2.95 -1.08
CA SER A 36 2.40 -2.81 -2.17
C SER A 36 1.82 -1.96 -3.30
N THR A 37 2.70 -1.35 -4.07
CA THR A 37 2.35 -0.57 -5.24
C THR A 37 3.52 -0.58 -6.21
N ARG A 38 3.26 -0.37 -7.50
CA ARG A 38 4.34 -0.23 -8.49
C ARG A 38 5.05 1.10 -8.28
N VAL A 39 6.37 1.12 -8.47
CA VAL A 39 7.17 2.34 -8.24
C VAL A 39 6.81 3.48 -9.20
N ASP A 40 6.19 3.19 -10.34
CA ASP A 40 5.75 4.20 -11.29
C ASP A 40 4.35 4.75 -10.97
N GLU A 41 3.72 4.31 -9.91
CA GLU A 41 2.38 4.75 -9.51
C GLU A 41 2.46 5.79 -8.39
N LYS A 42 1.51 6.72 -8.39
CA LYS A 42 1.42 7.76 -7.36
C LYS A 42 0.85 7.26 -6.03
N ALA A 43 0.33 6.04 -6.00
CA ALA A 43 -0.23 5.45 -4.79
C ALA A 43 0.78 5.39 -3.64
N GLN A 44 2.08 5.28 -3.94
CA GLN A 44 3.13 5.28 -2.93
C GLN A 44 3.09 6.55 -2.07
N ASP A 45 2.85 7.70 -2.67
CA ASP A 45 2.77 8.96 -1.93
C ASP A 45 1.53 8.99 -1.02
N PHE A 46 0.42 8.44 -1.50
CA PHE A 46 -0.79 8.30 -0.71
C PHE A 46 -0.54 7.47 0.55
N TYR A 47 0.12 6.33 0.41
CA TYR A 47 0.44 5.47 1.55
C TYR A 47 1.41 6.13 2.51
N ARG A 48 2.43 6.82 2.00
CA ARG A 48 3.40 7.53 2.86
C ARG A 48 2.73 8.62 3.70
N LYS A 49 1.76 9.33 3.11
CA LYS A 49 0.99 10.35 3.86
C LYS A 49 0.15 9.74 4.97
N LEU A 50 -0.22 8.48 4.87
CA LEU A 50 -0.95 7.75 5.91
C LEU A 50 -0.02 7.12 6.94
N GLY A 51 1.29 7.34 6.85
CA GLY A 51 2.25 6.83 7.81
C GLY A 51 2.92 5.53 7.42
N TYR A 52 2.71 5.05 6.20
CA TYR A 52 3.40 3.87 5.70
C TYR A 52 4.85 4.21 5.38
N GLN A 53 5.73 3.26 5.67
CA GLN A 53 7.16 3.39 5.39
C GLN A 53 7.59 2.36 4.36
N ASP A 54 8.47 2.77 3.46
CA ASP A 54 9.05 1.86 2.48
C ASP A 54 9.84 0.77 3.20
N CYS A 55 9.59 -0.49 2.88
CA CYS A 55 10.28 -1.58 3.56
C CYS A 55 10.93 -2.59 2.61
N GLY A 56 10.81 -2.40 1.32
CA GLY A 56 11.46 -3.27 0.36
C GLY A 56 10.85 -3.16 -1.02
N GLY A 57 11.32 -3.98 -1.93
CA GLY A 57 10.82 -4.01 -3.30
C GLY A 57 11.10 -5.33 -3.97
N LEU A 58 10.37 -5.62 -5.02
CA LEU A 58 10.55 -6.81 -5.84
C LEU A 58 10.65 -6.38 -7.30
N LEU A 59 11.78 -6.73 -7.93
CA LEU A 59 11.98 -6.51 -9.35
C LEU A 59 11.86 -7.85 -10.06
N ILE A 60 10.90 -7.95 -10.96
CA ILE A 60 10.75 -9.12 -11.81
C ILE A 60 11.34 -8.77 -13.17
N ASN A 61 12.45 -9.41 -13.52
CA ASN A 61 13.15 -9.19 -14.76
C ASN A 61 13.17 -10.50 -15.56
N ASN A 62 12.12 -10.68 -16.36
CA ASN A 62 11.94 -11.86 -17.18
C ASN A 62 11.56 -11.42 -18.60
N ASP A 63 12.05 -12.10 -19.62
CA ASP A 63 11.79 -11.73 -21.01
C ASP A 63 10.32 -11.78 -21.38
N GLU A 64 9.55 -12.66 -20.77
CA GLU A 64 8.12 -12.82 -21.03
C GLU A 64 7.25 -11.97 -20.12
N PHE A 65 7.80 -11.49 -18.99
CA PHE A 65 7.05 -10.72 -18.01
C PHE A 65 7.92 -9.61 -17.44
N LYS A 66 7.70 -8.39 -17.96
CA LYS A 66 8.41 -7.19 -17.51
C LYS A 66 7.42 -6.22 -16.91
N GLN A 67 7.72 -5.74 -15.72
CA GLN A 67 6.93 -4.68 -15.09
C GLN A 67 7.85 -3.83 -14.21
N PRO A 68 7.44 -2.60 -13.88
CA PRO A 68 8.17 -1.81 -12.90
C PRO A 68 8.27 -2.53 -11.55
N MET A 69 9.31 -2.19 -10.81
CA MET A 69 9.52 -2.77 -9.48
C MET A 69 8.29 -2.58 -8.61
N GLU A 70 7.93 -3.62 -7.87
CA GLU A 70 6.88 -3.54 -6.85
C GLU A 70 7.49 -3.05 -5.55
N LEU A 71 6.94 -1.96 -5.02
CA LEU A 71 7.39 -1.36 -3.77
C LEU A 71 6.49 -1.82 -2.63
N PHE A 72 7.10 -2.28 -1.55
CA PHE A 72 6.37 -2.68 -0.35
C PHE A 72 6.49 -1.61 0.73
N LEU A 73 5.35 -1.32 1.37
CA LEU A 73 5.26 -0.34 2.44
C LEU A 73 4.61 -0.98 3.65
N ILE A 74 5.07 -0.58 4.83
CA ILE A 74 4.65 -1.17 6.10
C ILE A 74 4.22 -0.07 7.06
N LYS A 75 3.23 -0.37 7.89
CA LYS A 75 2.80 0.53 8.95
C LYS A 75 2.57 -0.24 10.24
N THR A 76 3.04 0.31 11.34
CA THR A 76 2.74 -0.19 12.69
C THR A 76 1.42 0.41 13.16
N LEU A 77 0.54 -0.44 13.59
CA LEU A 77 -0.79 -0.04 14.07
C LEU A 77 -0.79 0.34 15.54
#